data_d6686a253961e5b6bf9bd2a11843aa78
#
_entry.id   d6686a253961e5b6bf9bd2a11843aa78
#
_cell.length_a   1.000
_cell.length_b   1.000
_cell.length_c   1.000
_cell.angle_alpha   90.00
_cell.angle_beta   90.00
_cell.angle_gamma   90.00
#
_symmetry.space_group_name_H-M   'P 1'
#
loop_
_entity.id
_entity.type
_entity.pdbx_description
1 polymer ?
#
loop_
_entity_poly.entity_id
_entity_poly.type
_entity_poly.pdbx_seq_one_letter_code
_entity_poly.pdbx_strand_id
1 'polypeptide(L)'
;HNRVRRQRQMCIRDRVWKRLASRLVTEDRQALLKRYESHLTTDGSAIKGRELFSKTCANCHRIGDLGVNVAPDISDSRVKTPQQILTDILIPNQSIDGNYVGYVVSTVDGGNWSGVLTGDQGNAVTLRIAGGESVTVLKSDIDTLQSTGLSLMPEGLEQNLTPDEMNDLVSFIKNWRYLDGAIPLEECP
;
A
#
# COMPACT_ATOMS: atom_id res chain seq x y z
N HIS A 1 -3.49 37.01 -26.83
CA HIS A 1 -4.79 36.65 -26.17
C HIS A 1 -5.25 35.22 -26.48
N ASN A 2 -5.09 34.69 -27.68
CA ASN A 2 -5.59 33.35 -28.06
C ASN A 2 -4.77 32.20 -27.46
N ARG A 3 -3.46 32.37 -27.24
CA ARG A 3 -2.59 31.33 -26.66
C ARG A 3 -2.93 31.03 -25.18
N VAL A 4 -3.15 32.10 -24.40
CA VAL A 4 -3.51 31.99 -22.97
C VAL A 4 -4.90 31.38 -22.80
N ARG A 5 -5.84 31.67 -23.70
CA ARG A 5 -7.21 31.12 -23.67
C ARG A 5 -7.21 29.63 -24.00
N ARG A 6 -6.41 29.17 -24.97
CA ARG A 6 -6.24 27.74 -25.27
C ARG A 6 -5.57 26.98 -24.13
N GLN A 7 -4.56 27.57 -23.51
CA GLN A 7 -3.87 26.97 -22.35
C GLN A 7 -4.80 26.82 -21.14
N ARG A 8 -5.64 27.84 -20.84
CA ARG A 8 -6.66 27.74 -19.78
C ARG A 8 -7.73 26.68 -20.07
N GLN A 9 -8.19 26.57 -21.31
CA GLN A 9 -9.16 25.55 -21.70
C GLN A 9 -8.57 24.13 -21.62
N MET A 10 -7.29 23.93 -21.97
CA MET A 10 -6.60 22.66 -21.80
C MET A 10 -6.49 22.28 -20.32
N CYS A 11 -6.08 23.20 -19.46
CA CYS A 11 -5.96 22.96 -18.01
C CYS A 11 -7.30 22.62 -17.34
N ILE A 12 -8.42 23.22 -17.79
CA ILE A 12 -9.75 22.92 -17.26
C ILE A 12 -10.19 21.54 -17.73
N ARG A 13 -10.01 21.21 -18.99
CA ARG A 13 -10.34 19.90 -19.56
C ARG A 13 -9.57 18.79 -18.88
N ASP A 14 -8.26 18.97 -18.66
CA ASP A 14 -7.42 17.98 -17.99
C ASP A 14 -7.80 17.78 -16.53
N ARG A 15 -8.23 18.83 -15.82
CA ARG A 15 -8.75 18.69 -14.43
C ARG A 15 -10.08 17.94 -14.40
N VAL A 16 -10.97 18.20 -15.37
CA VAL A 16 -12.26 17.51 -15.44
C VAL A 16 -12.04 16.03 -15.76
N TRP A 17 -11.17 15.71 -16.72
CA TRP A 17 -10.82 14.33 -17.05
C TRP A 17 -10.15 13.60 -15.90
N LYS A 18 -9.22 14.23 -15.18
CA LYS A 18 -8.60 13.63 -13.98
C LYS A 18 -9.64 13.34 -12.90
N ARG A 19 -10.59 14.25 -12.66
CA ARG A 19 -11.68 14.02 -11.70
C ARG A 19 -12.63 12.92 -12.12
N LEU A 20 -13.00 12.85 -13.41
CA LEU A 20 -13.84 11.78 -13.93
C LEU A 20 -13.12 10.44 -13.88
N ALA A 21 -11.88 10.38 -14.30
CA ALA A 21 -11.08 9.16 -14.24
C ALA A 21 -10.92 8.66 -12.79
N SER A 22 -10.59 9.55 -11.85
CA SER A 22 -10.49 9.17 -10.43
C SER A 22 -11.83 8.68 -9.86
N ARG A 23 -12.95 9.25 -10.30
CA ARG A 23 -14.29 8.86 -9.85
C ARG A 23 -14.68 7.48 -10.39
N LEU A 24 -14.42 7.21 -11.66
CA LEU A 24 -14.65 5.91 -12.30
C LEU A 24 -13.80 4.81 -11.65
N VAL A 25 -12.52 5.07 -11.39
CA VAL A 25 -11.63 4.14 -10.67
C VAL A 25 -12.15 3.88 -9.26
N THR A 26 -12.65 4.89 -8.56
CA THR A 26 -13.20 4.72 -7.21
C THR A 26 -14.50 3.90 -7.21
N GLU A 27 -15.39 4.12 -8.17
CA GLU A 27 -16.62 3.34 -8.31
C GLU A 27 -16.35 1.88 -8.64
N ASP A 28 -15.38 1.61 -9.51
CA ASP A 28 -14.92 0.26 -9.85
C ASP A 28 -14.30 -0.44 -8.63
N ARG A 29 -13.49 0.26 -7.84
CA ARG A 29 -12.91 -0.26 -6.59
C ARG A 29 -13.96 -0.54 -5.52
N GLN A 30 -15.01 0.25 -5.42
CA GLN A 30 -16.13 0.00 -4.51
C GLN A 30 -16.96 -1.24 -4.91
N ALA A 31 -17.16 -1.44 -6.20
CA ALA A 31 -17.81 -2.65 -6.70
C ALA A 31 -16.97 -3.90 -6.42
N LEU A 32 -15.65 -3.78 -6.60
CA LEU A 32 -14.69 -4.82 -6.29
C LEU A 32 -14.71 -5.16 -4.79
N LEU A 33 -14.69 -4.16 -3.90
CA LEU A 33 -14.76 -4.34 -2.46
C LEU A 33 -16.00 -5.17 -2.08
N LYS A 34 -17.19 -4.80 -2.57
CA LYS A 34 -18.44 -5.54 -2.31
C LYS A 34 -18.37 -7.00 -2.77
N ARG A 35 -17.71 -7.25 -3.91
CA ARG A 35 -17.51 -8.62 -4.40
C ARG A 35 -16.67 -9.45 -3.44
N TYR A 36 -15.56 -8.92 -2.93
CA TYR A 36 -14.71 -9.64 -1.99
C TYR A 36 -15.32 -9.74 -0.58
N GLU A 37 -16.06 -8.72 -0.14
CA GLU A 37 -16.80 -8.77 1.15
C GLU A 37 -17.74 -9.97 1.26
N SER A 38 -18.37 -10.38 0.15
CA SER A 38 -19.27 -11.55 0.15
C SER A 38 -18.54 -12.87 0.39
N HIS A 39 -17.21 -12.91 0.28
CA HIS A 39 -16.37 -14.10 0.51
C HIS A 39 -15.67 -14.07 1.89
N LEU A 40 -15.80 -12.99 2.65
CA LEU A 40 -15.27 -12.94 4.01
C LEU A 40 -16.10 -13.86 4.91
N THR A 41 -15.48 -14.94 5.35
CA THR A 41 -16.06 -15.93 6.25
C THR A 41 -15.16 -16.15 7.45
N THR A 42 -15.65 -16.86 8.46
CA THR A 42 -14.86 -17.26 9.63
C THR A 42 -13.94 -18.45 9.34
N ASP A 43 -14.06 -19.08 8.18
CA ASP A 43 -13.40 -20.35 7.83
C ASP A 43 -12.06 -20.16 7.13
N GLY A 44 -11.59 -18.91 6.97
CA GLY A 44 -10.31 -18.60 6.34
C GLY A 44 -9.14 -19.24 7.10
N SER A 45 -8.23 -19.87 6.35
CA SER A 45 -7.05 -20.52 6.90
C SER A 45 -5.94 -19.51 7.18
N ALA A 46 -5.72 -19.16 8.43
CA ALA A 46 -4.64 -18.27 8.84
C ALA A 46 -3.24 -18.83 8.49
N ILE A 47 -3.07 -20.15 8.41
CA ILE A 47 -1.81 -20.80 7.99
C ILE A 47 -1.53 -20.48 6.52
N LYS A 48 -2.50 -20.69 5.63
CA LYS A 48 -2.37 -20.34 4.21
C LYS A 48 -2.20 -18.82 4.03
N GLY A 49 -2.95 -18.03 4.80
CA GLY A 49 -2.84 -16.58 4.82
C GLY A 49 -1.43 -16.10 5.20
N ARG A 50 -0.73 -16.77 6.11
CA ARG A 50 0.67 -16.49 6.45
C ARG A 50 1.61 -16.69 5.27
N GLU A 51 1.41 -17.76 4.50
CA GLU A 51 2.21 -18.00 3.29
C GLU A 51 1.96 -16.94 2.22
N LEU A 52 0.71 -16.54 2.03
CA LEU A 52 0.34 -15.47 1.10
C LEU A 52 0.93 -14.13 1.54
N PHE A 53 0.84 -13.81 2.84
CA PHE A 53 1.45 -12.62 3.41
C PHE A 53 2.96 -12.59 3.18
N SER A 54 3.66 -13.70 3.42
CA SER A 54 5.10 -13.80 3.20
C SER A 54 5.49 -13.50 1.75
N LYS A 55 4.69 -13.95 0.79
CA LYS A 55 4.97 -13.78 -0.64
C LYS A 55 4.61 -12.39 -1.16
N THR A 56 3.53 -11.78 -0.62
CA THR A 56 2.90 -10.62 -1.22
C THR A 56 3.10 -9.34 -0.41
N CYS A 57 3.10 -9.43 0.93
CA CYS A 57 3.01 -8.28 1.83
C CYS A 57 4.29 -8.03 2.64
N ALA A 58 5.01 -9.12 3.01
CA ALA A 58 6.16 -9.07 3.91
C ALA A 58 7.35 -8.26 3.37
N ASN A 59 7.40 -8.02 2.06
CA ASN A 59 8.43 -7.18 1.43
C ASN A 59 8.29 -5.69 1.79
N CYS A 60 7.15 -5.29 2.35
CA CYS A 60 6.87 -3.91 2.77
C CYS A 60 6.33 -3.82 4.20
N HIS A 61 5.44 -4.74 4.59
CA HIS A 61 4.79 -4.72 5.89
C HIS A 61 5.41 -5.72 6.87
N ARG A 62 5.42 -5.33 8.14
CA ARG A 62 5.73 -6.21 9.26
C ARG A 62 4.45 -6.64 9.98
N ILE A 63 4.42 -7.89 10.42
CA ILE A 63 3.44 -8.45 11.35
C ILE A 63 4.16 -9.39 12.33
N GLY A 64 4.22 -9.04 13.61
CA GLY A 64 5.09 -9.74 14.56
C GLY A 64 6.55 -9.74 14.12
N ASP A 65 7.13 -10.92 13.99
CA ASP A 65 8.52 -11.10 13.53
C ASP A 65 8.63 -11.33 12.01
N LEU A 66 7.50 -11.35 11.29
CA LEU A 66 7.45 -11.61 9.85
C LEU A 66 7.44 -10.30 9.06
N GLY A 67 8.34 -10.20 8.08
CA GLY A 67 8.40 -9.07 7.13
C GLY A 67 9.26 -7.91 7.59
N VAL A 68 9.14 -6.78 6.89
CA VAL A 68 9.98 -5.58 7.06
C VAL A 68 9.12 -4.33 7.28
N ASN A 69 9.73 -3.28 7.81
CA ASN A 69 9.03 -2.05 8.20
C ASN A 69 9.29 -0.93 7.18
N VAL A 70 8.85 -1.13 5.94
CA VAL A 70 8.83 -0.09 4.89
C VAL A 70 7.51 0.66 4.90
N ALA A 71 6.43 -0.10 4.95
CA ALA A 71 5.06 0.33 5.15
C ALA A 71 4.66 0.19 6.64
N PRO A 72 3.45 0.61 7.05
CA PRO A 72 3.01 0.47 8.43
C PRO A 72 3.17 -0.95 8.96
N ASP A 73 3.64 -1.06 10.22
CA ASP A 73 3.54 -2.30 10.98
C ASP A 73 2.06 -2.61 11.23
N ILE A 74 1.62 -3.74 10.76
CA ILE A 74 0.21 -4.14 10.81
C ILE A 74 -0.09 -5.16 11.91
N SER A 75 0.84 -5.37 12.86
CA SER A 75 0.65 -6.28 13.99
C SER A 75 -0.62 -6.00 14.80
N ASP A 76 -0.99 -4.72 14.93
CA ASP A 76 -2.20 -4.30 15.62
C ASP A 76 -3.44 -4.18 14.72
N SER A 77 -3.33 -4.48 13.42
CA SER A 77 -4.48 -4.48 12.51
C SER A 77 -5.53 -5.53 12.86
N ARG A 78 -5.21 -6.49 13.74
CA ARG A 78 -6.16 -7.45 14.33
C ARG A 78 -7.36 -6.78 15.02
N VAL A 79 -7.24 -5.53 15.49
CA VAL A 79 -8.36 -4.77 16.10
C VAL A 79 -9.35 -4.23 15.05
N LYS A 80 -8.92 -4.14 13.79
CA LYS A 80 -9.80 -3.75 12.66
C LYS A 80 -10.77 -4.88 12.35
N THR A 81 -11.93 -4.52 11.79
CA THR A 81 -12.84 -5.53 11.23
C THR A 81 -12.25 -6.16 9.98
N PRO A 82 -12.65 -7.39 9.60
CA PRO A 82 -12.23 -7.99 8.32
C PRO A 82 -12.49 -7.08 7.11
N GLN A 83 -13.62 -6.37 7.10
CA GLN A 83 -13.99 -5.41 6.05
C GLN A 83 -13.04 -4.22 5.99
N GLN A 84 -12.59 -3.71 7.14
CA GLN A 84 -11.61 -2.62 7.19
C GLN A 84 -10.25 -3.07 6.63
N ILE A 85 -9.80 -4.27 6.99
CA ILE A 85 -8.55 -4.84 6.46
C ILE A 85 -8.66 -5.04 4.94
N LEU A 86 -9.77 -5.60 4.48
CA LEU A 86 -10.04 -5.77 3.05
C LEU A 86 -10.04 -4.42 2.30
N THR A 87 -10.66 -3.39 2.89
CA THR A 87 -10.67 -2.03 2.33
C THR A 87 -9.26 -1.46 2.21
N ASP A 88 -8.44 -1.60 3.23
CA ASP A 88 -7.04 -1.14 3.22
C ASP A 88 -6.23 -1.83 2.12
N ILE A 89 -6.51 -3.11 1.83
CA ILE A 89 -5.83 -3.88 0.78
C ILE A 89 -6.31 -3.46 -0.62
N LEU A 90 -7.62 -3.36 -0.83
CA LEU A 90 -8.20 -3.11 -2.15
C LEU A 90 -8.19 -1.64 -2.56
N ILE A 91 -8.22 -0.71 -1.59
CA ILE A 91 -8.29 0.74 -1.83
C ILE A 91 -7.20 1.47 -1.04
N PRO A 92 -5.91 1.15 -1.28
CA PRO A 92 -4.80 1.67 -0.47
C PRO A 92 -4.62 3.19 -0.55
N ASN A 93 -5.22 3.82 -1.54
CA ASN A 93 -5.19 5.27 -1.73
C ASN A 93 -6.37 6.01 -1.07
N GLN A 94 -7.31 5.29 -0.44
CA GLN A 94 -8.47 5.92 0.22
C GLN A 94 -8.06 6.75 1.45
N SER A 95 -7.07 6.26 2.20
CA SER A 95 -6.56 6.93 3.40
C SER A 95 -5.08 6.61 3.57
N ILE A 96 -4.22 7.57 3.25
CA ILE A 96 -2.77 7.42 3.33
C ILE A 96 -2.27 8.20 4.53
N ASP A 97 -1.56 7.55 5.45
CA ASP A 97 -0.79 8.24 6.47
C ASP A 97 0.36 9.01 5.80
N GLY A 98 0.53 10.29 6.15
CA GLY A 98 1.54 11.17 5.56
C GLY A 98 2.97 10.65 5.67
N ASN A 99 3.24 9.80 6.66
CA ASN A 99 4.56 9.16 6.83
C ASN A 99 4.83 8.04 5.81
N TYR A 100 3.82 7.59 5.06
CA TYR A 100 3.91 6.46 4.12
C TYR A 100 3.52 6.84 2.69
N VAL A 101 3.49 8.12 2.38
CA VAL A 101 3.34 8.61 1.01
C VAL A 101 4.56 8.18 0.19
N GLY A 102 4.33 7.71 -1.03
CA GLY A 102 5.38 7.31 -1.95
C GLY A 102 6.15 8.50 -2.52
N TYR A 103 7.46 8.35 -2.63
CA TYR A 103 8.38 9.27 -3.30
C TYR A 103 9.16 8.56 -4.39
N VAL A 104 9.52 9.31 -5.42
CA VAL A 104 10.44 8.88 -6.47
C VAL A 104 11.62 9.84 -6.47
N VAL A 105 12.82 9.29 -6.49
CA VAL A 105 14.09 10.03 -6.65
C VAL A 105 14.75 9.56 -7.92
N SER A 106 15.12 10.51 -8.78
CA SER A 106 16.00 10.27 -9.93
C SER A 106 17.30 11.03 -9.73
N THR A 107 18.41 10.44 -10.13
CA THR A 107 19.74 11.06 -10.01
C THR A 107 20.32 11.43 -11.37
N VAL A 108 21.26 12.35 -11.37
CA VAL A 108 21.93 12.85 -12.60
C VAL A 108 22.71 11.76 -13.34
N ASP A 109 23.11 10.70 -12.67
CA ASP A 109 23.77 9.52 -13.24
C ASP A 109 22.80 8.43 -13.73
N GLY A 110 21.47 8.69 -13.65
CA GLY A 110 20.41 7.82 -14.15
C GLY A 110 19.87 6.82 -13.14
N GLY A 111 20.27 6.89 -11.87
CA GLY A 111 19.67 6.08 -10.81
C GLY A 111 18.21 6.48 -10.55
N ASN A 112 17.35 5.50 -10.23
CA ASN A 112 15.95 5.73 -9.89
C ASN A 112 15.53 4.85 -8.71
N TRP A 113 14.92 5.46 -7.71
CA TRP A 113 14.42 4.77 -6.53
C TRP A 113 12.99 5.22 -6.21
N SER A 114 12.18 4.26 -5.78
CA SER A 114 10.85 4.52 -5.25
C SER A 114 10.76 3.98 -3.83
N GLY A 115 10.26 4.80 -2.91
CA GLY A 115 10.22 4.43 -1.50
C GLY A 115 9.48 5.43 -0.64
N VAL A 116 9.55 5.21 0.66
CA VAL A 116 9.06 6.15 1.68
C VAL A 116 10.21 7.07 2.09
N LEU A 117 9.97 8.36 2.12
CA LEU A 117 10.93 9.34 2.61
C LEU A 117 11.08 9.20 4.13
N THR A 118 12.24 8.75 4.60
CA THR A 118 12.53 8.57 6.03
C THR A 118 13.48 9.62 6.60
N GLY A 119 14.16 10.34 5.74
CA GLY A 119 15.04 11.45 6.14
C GLY A 119 15.23 12.46 5.02
N ASP A 120 15.15 13.73 5.39
CA ASP A 120 15.52 14.87 4.54
C ASP A 120 16.28 15.86 5.41
N GLN A 121 17.55 15.59 5.66
CA GLN A 121 18.38 16.38 6.56
C GLN A 121 19.73 16.73 5.92
N GLY A 122 20.19 17.96 6.18
CA GLY A 122 21.45 18.43 5.66
C GLY A 122 21.50 18.39 4.14
N ASN A 123 22.51 17.69 3.61
CA ASN A 123 22.80 17.57 2.19
C ASN A 123 22.32 16.24 1.56
N ALA A 124 21.54 15.44 2.26
CA ALA A 124 21.11 14.12 1.79
C ALA A 124 19.61 13.87 2.03
N VAL A 125 19.06 12.98 1.22
CA VAL A 125 17.72 12.44 1.34
C VAL A 125 17.82 10.93 1.51
N THR A 126 17.03 10.36 2.41
CA THR A 126 16.99 8.91 2.66
C THR A 126 15.60 8.39 2.37
N LEU A 127 15.53 7.38 1.49
CA LEU A 127 14.34 6.62 1.21
C LEU A 127 14.47 5.20 1.79
N ARG A 128 13.39 4.68 2.31
CA ARG A 128 13.25 3.26 2.60
C ARG A 128 12.50 2.61 1.44
N ILE A 129 13.16 1.66 0.79
CA ILE A 129 12.63 0.97 -0.39
C ILE A 129 12.08 -0.41 -0.02
N ALA A 130 11.35 -1.04 -0.95
CA ALA A 130 10.86 -2.41 -0.77
C ALA A 130 12.02 -3.35 -0.39
N GLY A 131 11.77 -4.31 0.50
CA GLY A 131 12.82 -5.15 1.09
C GLY A 131 13.43 -4.60 2.38
N GLY A 132 13.12 -3.35 2.76
CA GLY A 132 13.56 -2.75 4.04
C GLY A 132 14.89 -2.02 3.97
N GLU A 133 15.55 -2.01 2.83
CA GLU A 133 16.79 -1.28 2.64
C GLU A 133 16.57 0.24 2.65
N SER A 134 17.59 0.97 3.09
CA SER A 134 17.58 2.43 3.06
C SER A 134 18.59 2.92 2.01
N VAL A 135 18.12 3.71 1.08
CA VAL A 135 18.95 4.38 0.06
C VAL A 135 19.10 5.84 0.44
N THR A 136 20.35 6.28 0.60
CA THR A 136 20.67 7.68 0.87
C THR A 136 21.31 8.31 -0.36
N VAL A 137 20.73 9.41 -0.83
CA VAL A 137 21.16 10.14 -2.02
C VAL A 137 21.56 11.56 -1.62
N LEU A 138 22.70 12.02 -2.08
CA LEU A 138 23.12 13.40 -1.87
C LEU A 138 22.23 14.35 -2.70
N LYS A 139 21.83 15.47 -2.11
CA LYS A 139 21.00 16.46 -2.82
C LYS A 139 21.67 17.04 -4.07
N SER A 140 23.01 17.05 -4.10
CA SER A 140 23.79 17.42 -5.28
C SER A 140 23.61 16.48 -6.45
N ASP A 141 23.28 15.23 -6.18
CA ASP A 141 23.20 14.17 -7.17
C ASP A 141 21.75 13.92 -7.61
N ILE A 142 20.79 14.56 -6.92
CA ILE A 142 19.36 14.46 -7.24
C ILE A 142 19.04 15.34 -8.45
N ASP A 143 18.52 14.71 -9.50
CA ASP A 143 17.89 15.41 -10.63
C ASP A 143 16.44 15.77 -10.29
N THR A 144 15.66 14.79 -9.80
CA THR A 144 14.29 15.01 -9.35
C THR A 144 13.97 14.26 -8.04
N LEU A 145 13.24 14.94 -7.15
CA LEU A 145 12.61 14.35 -5.97
C LEU A 145 11.13 14.72 -6.00
N GLN A 146 10.27 13.75 -6.15
CA GLN A 146 8.85 13.98 -6.32
C GLN A 146 8.03 13.06 -5.42
N SER A 147 7.09 13.66 -4.67
CA SER A 147 6.01 12.90 -4.04
C SER A 147 5.03 12.42 -5.11
N THR A 148 4.66 11.16 -5.04
CA THR A 148 3.62 10.60 -5.92
C THR A 148 2.22 11.04 -5.48
N GLY A 149 2.06 11.47 -4.23
CA GLY A 149 0.76 11.71 -3.59
C GLY A 149 -0.07 10.43 -3.40
N LEU A 150 0.53 9.26 -3.64
CA LEU A 150 -0.10 7.96 -3.58
C LEU A 150 0.61 7.05 -2.58
N SER A 151 -0.07 6.00 -2.14
CA SER A 151 0.53 4.92 -1.37
C SER A 151 1.57 4.17 -2.21
N LEU A 152 2.63 3.67 -1.57
CA LEU A 152 3.52 2.68 -2.19
C LEU A 152 2.84 1.31 -2.36
N MET A 153 1.80 1.03 -1.59
CA MET A 153 1.01 -0.18 -1.76
C MET A 153 0.30 -0.11 -3.12
N PRO A 154 0.60 -1.02 -4.06
CA PRO A 154 0.01 -0.97 -5.38
C PRO A 154 -1.48 -1.35 -5.32
N GLU A 155 -2.28 -0.72 -6.16
CA GLU A 155 -3.61 -1.21 -6.48
C GLU A 155 -3.50 -2.44 -7.39
N GLY A 156 -4.49 -3.34 -7.32
CA GLY A 156 -4.51 -4.52 -8.19
C GLY A 156 -3.89 -5.77 -7.58
N LEU A 157 -3.53 -5.77 -6.30
CA LEU A 157 -3.02 -6.97 -5.60
C LEU A 157 -3.99 -8.14 -5.69
N GLU A 158 -5.28 -7.86 -5.73
CA GLU A 158 -6.35 -8.84 -5.85
C GLU A 158 -6.34 -9.61 -7.19
N GLN A 159 -5.68 -9.10 -8.21
CA GLN A 159 -5.58 -9.79 -9.50
C GLN A 159 -4.77 -11.09 -9.41
N ASN A 160 -3.92 -11.20 -8.39
CA ASN A 160 -3.07 -12.35 -8.12
C ASN A 160 -3.60 -13.22 -6.97
N LEU A 161 -4.79 -12.92 -6.44
CA LEU A 161 -5.41 -13.62 -5.32
C LEU A 161 -6.85 -13.97 -5.65
N THR A 162 -7.21 -15.21 -5.42
CA THR A 162 -8.61 -15.61 -5.43
C THR A 162 -9.36 -15.02 -4.23
N PRO A 163 -10.69 -14.92 -4.27
CA PRO A 163 -11.47 -14.48 -3.11
C PRO A 163 -11.22 -15.31 -1.84
N ASP A 164 -11.02 -16.62 -1.98
CA ASP A 164 -10.72 -17.51 -0.85
C ASP A 164 -9.32 -17.24 -0.28
N GLU A 165 -8.33 -17.03 -1.13
CA GLU A 165 -6.98 -16.62 -0.70
C GLU A 165 -6.99 -15.26 -0.01
N MET A 166 -7.81 -14.32 -0.46
CA MET A 166 -8.00 -13.04 0.22
C MET A 166 -8.62 -13.24 1.61
N ASN A 167 -9.59 -14.13 1.74
CA ASN A 167 -10.18 -14.50 3.04
C ASN A 167 -9.13 -15.15 3.97
N ASP A 168 -8.30 -16.06 3.44
CA ASP A 168 -7.18 -16.66 4.18
C ASP A 168 -6.18 -15.58 4.67
N LEU A 169 -5.84 -14.61 3.79
CA LEU A 169 -4.95 -13.50 4.13
C LEU A 169 -5.54 -12.61 5.25
N VAL A 170 -6.81 -12.25 5.16
CA VAL A 170 -7.52 -11.47 6.18
C VAL A 170 -7.57 -12.26 7.49
N SER A 171 -7.85 -13.57 7.44
CA SER A 171 -7.83 -14.47 8.59
C SER A 171 -6.45 -14.48 9.27
N PHE A 172 -5.37 -14.54 8.51
CA PHE A 172 -4.02 -14.45 9.08
C PHE A 172 -3.79 -13.11 9.81
N ILE A 173 -4.11 -11.98 9.18
CA ILE A 173 -3.90 -10.64 9.76
C ILE A 173 -4.70 -10.51 11.09
N LYS A 174 -5.87 -11.12 11.18
CA LYS A 174 -6.67 -11.15 12.40
C LYS A 174 -6.07 -12.04 13.49
N ASN A 175 -5.52 -13.19 13.11
CA ASN A 175 -5.23 -14.30 14.01
C ASN A 175 -3.74 -14.66 14.10
N TRP A 176 -2.83 -13.83 13.58
CA TRP A 176 -1.40 -14.15 13.48
C TRP A 176 -0.75 -14.57 14.82
N ARG A 177 -1.18 -13.97 15.93
CA ARG A 177 -0.61 -14.25 17.26
C ARG A 177 -0.89 -15.68 17.74
N TYR A 178 -1.96 -16.30 17.26
CA TYR A 178 -2.33 -17.65 17.63
C TYR A 178 -1.52 -18.72 16.89
N LEU A 179 -0.87 -18.36 15.80
CA LEU A 179 -0.09 -19.29 14.99
C LEU A 179 1.32 -19.58 15.56
N ASP A 180 1.86 -18.70 16.38
CA ASP A 180 3.21 -18.84 16.94
C ASP A 180 3.22 -19.61 18.27
N GLY A 181 2.11 -20.25 18.64
CA GLY A 181 1.98 -21.08 19.85
C GLY A 181 1.93 -20.28 21.16
N ALA A 182 1.94 -18.94 21.09
CA ALA A 182 1.85 -18.09 22.28
C ALA A 182 0.44 -18.12 22.91
N ILE A 183 -0.60 -18.34 22.08
CA ILE A 183 -2.00 -18.49 22.51
C ILE A 183 -2.60 -19.67 21.70
N PRO A 184 -3.26 -20.65 22.35
CA PRO A 184 -3.89 -21.75 21.66
C PRO A 184 -4.97 -21.27 20.67
N LEU A 185 -5.06 -21.92 19.50
CA LEU A 185 -6.09 -21.63 18.49
C LEU A 185 -7.52 -21.78 19.03
N GLU A 186 -7.69 -22.59 20.08
CA GLU A 186 -8.98 -22.83 20.76
C GLU A 186 -9.51 -21.60 21.50
N GLU A 187 -8.67 -20.62 21.78
CA GLU A 187 -9.02 -19.34 22.42
C GLU A 187 -9.26 -18.21 21.43
N CYS A 188 -9.26 -18.52 20.13
CA CYS A 188 -9.54 -17.54 19.09
C CYS A 188 -11.05 -17.21 19.10
N PRO A 189 -11.46 -15.94 19.32
CA PRO A 189 -12.88 -15.55 19.39
C PRO A 189 -13.59 -15.67 18.03
#